data_c9d58afe21c6ff03179424b4c76d3914
#
_entry.id   c9d58afe21c6ff03179424b4c76d3914
#
_cell.length_a   1.000
_cell.length_b   1.000
_cell.length_c   1.000
_cell.angle_alpha   90.00
_cell.angle_beta   90.00
_cell.angle_gamma   90.00
#
_symmetry.space_group_name_H-M   'P 1'
#
loop_
_entity.id
_entity.type
_entity.pdbx_description
1 polymer ?
#
loop_
_entity_poly.entity_id
_entity_poly.type
_entity_poly.pdbx_seq_one_letter_code
_entity_poly.pdbx_strand_id
1 'polypeptide(L)'
;MKQLLLLIILIAAYSHVLAQIDPELLRKPPTTTDSLKLNMDAVYNRPLIKAARLPVSLGGYIEANYQYLSEDGVSEGHQFQMRRLTLFIASSIAKRLKFLTEIEFEDGTKEINIEFASIDFEVSPLLNFRGGVIMNPIGAFNQNHDGPKWEFIDRPISATQMLPATWSNAGFGIFGKKYTNDWVYAYELYLSNGFDERIINNTENKTFLPATKANETRFEESFNGNMLTTSKIALRNKRIGEIGLSYMGGIYNKHKEDGLLLDKKRRVDVFAIDFNTTLPFLKTYINGEWALVKVDVPSTFTEQFGSKQQGAFIDFVQPVFRKPVFGFDKSVLNVSVRLEYVDWNMGSFKSTGGNISEHVFSVVPSLSFRPVPETVFRINYRHNWQTDMLGNPAAKLAAFQFGISSYF
;
A
#
# COMPACT_ATOMS: atom_id res chain seq x y z
N MET A 1 -12.55 30.76 -7.01
CA MET A 1 -11.87 30.01 -8.08
C MET A 1 -11.08 30.88 -9.05
N LYS A 2 -11.65 31.88 -9.74
CA LYS A 2 -10.92 32.73 -10.72
C LYS A 2 -9.72 33.47 -10.09
N GLN A 3 -9.82 33.94 -8.87
CA GLN A 3 -8.74 34.65 -8.18
C GLN A 3 -7.60 33.72 -7.73
N LEU A 4 -7.90 32.46 -7.39
CA LEU A 4 -6.89 31.46 -7.05
C LEU A 4 -6.09 31.03 -8.30
N LEU A 5 -6.78 30.90 -9.44
CA LEU A 5 -6.15 30.60 -10.74
C LEU A 5 -5.22 31.73 -11.19
N LEU A 6 -5.64 32.98 -10.96
CA LEU A 6 -4.80 34.16 -11.28
C LEU A 6 -3.55 34.24 -10.39
N LEU A 7 -3.65 33.85 -9.12
CA LEU A 7 -2.52 33.82 -8.20
C LEU A 7 -1.50 32.74 -8.60
N ILE A 8 -1.96 31.56 -9.03
CA ILE A 8 -1.11 30.48 -9.53
C ILE A 8 -0.41 30.89 -10.83
N ILE A 9 -1.11 31.58 -11.74
CA ILE A 9 -0.54 32.07 -13.00
C ILE A 9 0.47 33.22 -12.75
N LEU A 10 0.23 34.10 -11.77
CA LEU A 10 1.16 35.15 -11.37
C LEU A 10 2.43 34.60 -10.72
N ILE A 11 2.32 33.56 -9.90
CA ILE A 11 3.48 32.87 -9.30
C ILE A 11 4.30 32.17 -10.38
N ALA A 12 3.65 31.55 -11.37
CA ALA A 12 4.30 30.89 -12.51
C ALA A 12 4.97 31.92 -13.47
N ALA A 13 4.43 33.12 -13.60
CA ALA A 13 4.97 34.16 -14.49
C ALA A 13 6.17 34.90 -13.89
N TYR A 14 6.38 34.88 -12.55
CA TYR A 14 7.51 35.49 -11.90
C TYR A 14 8.76 34.62 -11.81
N SER A 15 8.65 33.35 -12.22
CA SER A 15 9.78 32.44 -12.33
C SER A 15 10.43 32.56 -13.71
N HIS A 16 11.21 33.61 -13.98
CA HIS A 16 12.28 33.51 -14.95
C HIS A 16 13.31 32.52 -14.39
N VAL A 17 13.01 31.25 -14.47
CA VAL A 17 13.97 30.20 -14.14
C VAL A 17 14.78 29.90 -15.37
N LEU A 18 15.91 30.52 -15.45
CA LEU A 18 17.08 29.98 -16.09
C LEU A 18 17.55 28.81 -15.21
N ALA A 19 17.03 27.66 -15.43
CA ALA A 19 17.70 26.39 -15.08
C ALA A 19 16.85 25.23 -15.63
N GLN A 20 17.14 24.82 -16.83
CA GLN A 20 17.12 23.40 -17.09
C GLN A 20 18.20 22.80 -16.18
N ILE A 21 17.83 22.47 -14.96
CA ILE A 21 18.69 21.64 -14.11
C ILE A 21 18.65 20.28 -14.75
N ASP A 22 19.81 19.82 -15.22
CA ASP A 22 19.97 18.48 -15.75
C ASP A 22 19.41 17.49 -14.73
N PRO A 23 18.38 16.69 -15.07
CA PRO A 23 17.79 15.72 -14.15
C PRO A 23 18.82 14.72 -13.62
N GLU A 24 19.93 14.48 -14.32
CA GLU A 24 21.03 13.62 -13.86
C GLU A 24 21.79 14.21 -12.66
N LEU A 25 21.88 15.54 -12.54
CA LEU A 25 22.53 16.20 -11.40
C LEU A 25 21.71 16.11 -10.10
N LEU A 26 20.41 15.82 -10.21
CA LEU A 26 19.48 15.71 -9.08
C LEU A 26 19.29 14.27 -8.61
N ARG A 27 19.67 13.29 -9.41
CA ARG A 27 19.59 11.87 -9.07
C ARG A 27 20.80 11.52 -8.23
N LYS A 28 20.61 11.36 -6.91
CA LYS A 28 21.63 10.66 -6.13
C LYS A 28 21.71 9.23 -6.68
N PRO A 29 22.90 8.76 -7.11
CA PRO A 29 23.06 7.36 -7.45
C PRO A 29 22.61 6.51 -6.24
N PRO A 30 22.02 5.32 -6.47
CA PRO A 30 21.69 4.41 -5.39
C PRO A 30 22.96 4.18 -4.57
N THR A 31 22.97 4.69 -3.36
CA THR A 31 24.09 4.51 -2.45
C THR A 31 24.14 3.03 -2.06
N THR A 32 25.32 2.52 -1.72
CA THR A 32 25.56 1.15 -1.23
C THR A 32 24.71 0.77 -0.01
N THR A 33 23.91 1.68 0.50
CA THR A 33 22.96 1.53 1.60
C THR A 33 21.59 0.95 1.19
N ASP A 34 21.32 0.70 -0.09
CA ASP A 34 20.04 0.09 -0.54
C ASP A 34 19.78 -1.29 0.07
N SER A 35 20.84 -2.05 0.38
CA SER A 35 20.71 -3.34 1.06
C SER A 35 20.20 -3.25 2.51
N LEU A 36 20.08 -2.06 3.07
CA LEU A 36 19.63 -1.80 4.44
C LEU A 36 18.24 -1.14 4.52
N LYS A 37 17.62 -0.84 3.36
CA LYS A 37 16.26 -0.27 3.33
C LYS A 37 15.24 -1.33 3.71
N LEU A 38 14.32 -0.98 4.58
CA LEU A 38 13.19 -1.81 5.03
C LEU A 38 11.94 -1.51 4.20
N ASN A 39 11.02 -2.48 4.07
CA ASN A 39 9.73 -2.26 3.43
C ASN A 39 8.95 -1.12 4.09
N MET A 40 8.99 -1.03 5.41
CA MET A 40 8.35 0.03 6.18
C MET A 40 8.93 1.43 5.93
N ASP A 41 10.13 1.53 5.33
CA ASP A 41 10.75 2.81 4.98
C ASP A 41 10.35 3.32 3.60
N ALA A 42 9.67 2.52 2.82
CA ALA A 42 9.53 2.76 1.39
C ALA A 42 8.84 4.10 1.08
N VAL A 43 7.78 4.47 1.82
CA VAL A 43 7.08 5.76 1.66
C VAL A 43 7.92 6.96 2.12
N TYR A 44 8.92 6.74 2.98
CA TYR A 44 9.77 7.81 3.53
C TYR A 44 11.09 7.98 2.75
N ASN A 45 11.41 7.07 1.82
CA ASN A 45 12.65 7.04 1.04
C ASN A 45 12.38 7.10 -0.47
N ARG A 46 11.53 8.02 -0.89
CA ARG A 46 11.17 8.25 -2.29
C ARG A 46 12.15 9.18 -2.99
N PRO A 47 12.27 9.11 -4.33
CA PRO A 47 13.03 10.09 -5.08
C PRO A 47 12.32 11.46 -4.99
N LEU A 48 13.06 12.48 -4.61
CA LEU A 48 12.59 13.85 -4.45
C LEU A 48 13.56 14.80 -5.14
N ILE A 49 13.01 15.73 -5.91
CA ILE A 49 13.75 16.84 -6.51
C ILE A 49 13.82 17.97 -5.48
N LYS A 50 15.04 18.37 -5.12
CA LYS A 50 15.25 19.51 -4.22
C LYS A 50 15.16 20.81 -4.99
N ALA A 51 14.17 21.65 -4.70
CA ALA A 51 14.10 22.99 -5.25
C ALA A 51 15.26 23.85 -4.71
N ALA A 52 16.11 24.37 -5.57
CA ALA A 52 17.47 24.84 -5.27
C ALA A 52 17.61 25.88 -4.14
N ARG A 53 16.56 26.60 -3.75
CA ARG A 53 16.57 27.59 -2.67
C ARG A 53 15.41 27.48 -1.69
N LEU A 54 14.49 26.55 -1.90
CA LEU A 54 13.36 26.37 -1.01
C LEU A 54 13.63 25.18 -0.06
N PRO A 55 13.17 25.24 1.19
CA PRO A 55 13.28 24.12 2.13
C PRO A 55 12.31 22.98 1.79
N VAL A 56 11.84 22.89 0.55
CA VAL A 56 10.84 21.94 0.07
C VAL A 56 11.43 21.11 -1.05
N SER A 57 11.19 19.82 -1.01
CA SER A 57 11.49 18.86 -2.06
C SER A 57 10.18 18.31 -2.62
N LEU A 58 10.10 18.17 -3.93
CA LEU A 58 8.95 17.68 -4.66
C LEU A 58 9.31 16.39 -5.39
N GLY A 59 8.36 15.52 -5.57
CA GLY A 59 8.46 14.33 -6.38
C GLY A 59 7.08 13.75 -6.62
N GLY A 60 7.04 12.62 -7.28
CA GLY A 60 5.77 11.95 -7.55
C GLY A 60 5.95 10.78 -8.49
N TYR A 61 4.85 10.16 -8.86
CA TYR A 61 4.83 9.18 -9.94
C TYR A 61 3.53 9.27 -10.72
N ILE A 62 3.57 8.76 -11.94
CA ILE A 62 2.40 8.52 -12.77
C ILE A 62 2.24 7.03 -13.03
N GLU A 63 1.00 6.57 -13.12
CA GLU A 63 0.65 5.21 -13.49
C GLU A 63 -0.50 5.20 -14.48
N ALA A 64 -0.26 4.65 -15.68
CA ALA A 64 -1.24 4.48 -16.72
C ALA A 64 -1.21 3.07 -17.28
N ASN A 65 -2.37 2.53 -17.61
CA ASN A 65 -2.47 1.19 -18.18
C ASN A 65 -3.60 1.06 -19.21
N TYR A 66 -3.47 0.04 -20.02
CA TYR A 66 -4.49 -0.57 -20.84
C TYR A 66 -4.81 -1.95 -20.31
N GLN A 67 -6.08 -2.34 -20.37
CA GLN A 67 -6.49 -3.71 -20.05
C GLN A 67 -7.60 -4.18 -20.98
N TYR A 68 -7.58 -5.49 -21.25
CA TYR A 68 -8.63 -6.24 -21.89
C TYR A 68 -9.10 -7.30 -20.90
N LEU A 69 -10.38 -7.27 -20.56
CA LEU A 69 -10.98 -8.11 -19.54
C LEU A 69 -11.91 -9.15 -20.17
N SER A 70 -11.96 -10.33 -19.54
CA SER A 70 -12.96 -11.35 -19.84
C SER A 70 -13.37 -12.09 -18.60
N GLU A 71 -14.64 -12.50 -18.53
CA GLU A 71 -15.23 -13.36 -17.50
C GLU A 71 -15.82 -14.61 -18.13
N ASP A 72 -15.37 -15.78 -17.70
CA ASP A 72 -15.76 -17.09 -18.24
C ASP A 72 -15.72 -17.20 -19.79
N GLY A 73 -14.74 -16.48 -20.39
CA GLY A 73 -14.55 -16.42 -21.84
C GLY A 73 -15.39 -15.37 -22.56
N VAL A 74 -16.25 -14.64 -21.84
CA VAL A 74 -17.00 -13.50 -22.38
C VAL A 74 -16.18 -12.22 -22.23
N SER A 75 -16.05 -11.44 -23.31
CA SER A 75 -15.28 -10.19 -23.29
C SER A 75 -16.03 -9.08 -22.57
N GLU A 76 -15.36 -8.44 -21.60
CA GLU A 76 -15.78 -7.20 -20.94
C GLU A 76 -15.26 -5.95 -21.68
N GLY A 77 -14.46 -6.14 -22.74
CA GLY A 77 -13.95 -5.07 -23.58
C GLY A 77 -12.59 -4.50 -23.18
N HIS A 78 -12.30 -3.34 -23.76
CA HIS A 78 -11.01 -2.66 -23.68
C HIS A 78 -11.11 -1.40 -22.83
N GLN A 79 -10.11 -1.15 -21.97
CA GLN A 79 -10.08 0.02 -21.10
C GLN A 79 -8.69 0.66 -21.10
N PHE A 80 -8.65 1.98 -21.23
CA PHE A 80 -7.44 2.80 -21.00
C PHE A 80 -7.66 3.59 -19.72
N GLN A 81 -6.70 3.55 -18.83
CA GLN A 81 -6.82 4.14 -17.49
C GLN A 81 -5.58 4.97 -17.17
N MET A 82 -5.79 6.22 -16.73
CA MET A 82 -4.83 6.90 -15.87
C MET A 82 -5.16 6.50 -14.45
N ARG A 83 -4.42 5.52 -13.90
CA ARG A 83 -4.72 4.98 -12.57
C ARG A 83 -4.39 5.96 -11.48
N ARG A 84 -3.18 6.54 -11.55
CA ARG A 84 -2.68 7.42 -10.48
C ARG A 84 -1.77 8.50 -11.02
N LEU A 85 -1.92 9.66 -10.44
CA LEU A 85 -0.92 10.72 -10.42
C LEU A 85 -0.69 11.07 -8.96
N THR A 86 0.48 10.81 -8.45
CA THR A 86 0.81 11.01 -7.04
C THR A 86 1.87 12.10 -6.91
N LEU A 87 1.66 13.01 -5.96
CA LEU A 87 2.59 14.09 -5.64
C LEU A 87 3.14 13.91 -4.22
N PHE A 88 4.46 13.98 -4.08
CA PHE A 88 5.17 13.97 -2.80
C PHE A 88 5.70 15.36 -2.48
N ILE A 89 5.48 15.82 -1.27
CA ILE A 89 6.02 17.06 -0.76
C ILE A 89 6.75 16.77 0.54
N ALA A 90 8.04 17.07 0.60
CA ALA A 90 8.84 16.89 1.79
C ALA A 90 9.53 18.20 2.17
N SER A 91 9.67 18.47 3.46
CA SER A 91 10.37 19.64 3.99
C SER A 91 11.16 19.29 5.25
N SER A 92 12.36 19.81 5.34
CA SER A 92 13.12 19.86 6.61
C SER A 92 12.85 21.20 7.26
N ILE A 93 11.79 21.28 8.09
CA ILE A 93 11.39 22.50 8.81
C ILE A 93 12.53 22.98 9.73
N ALA A 94 13.20 22.00 10.39
CA ALA A 94 14.37 22.23 11.22
C ALA A 94 15.28 20.97 11.18
N LYS A 95 16.47 21.03 11.77
CA LYS A 95 17.46 19.94 11.78
C LYS A 95 16.88 18.58 12.18
N ARG A 96 15.87 18.56 13.09
CA ARG A 96 15.24 17.35 13.64
C ARG A 96 13.73 17.30 13.41
N LEU A 97 13.20 18.22 12.62
CA LEU A 97 11.77 18.33 12.36
C LEU A 97 11.54 18.24 10.87
N LYS A 98 10.90 17.16 10.44
CA LYS A 98 10.64 16.85 9.03
C LYS A 98 9.15 16.75 8.79
N PHE A 99 8.73 17.23 7.64
CA PHE A 99 7.38 17.08 7.11
C PHE A 99 7.42 16.25 5.85
N LEU A 100 6.46 15.39 5.67
CA LEU A 100 6.25 14.61 4.47
C LEU A 100 4.76 14.39 4.24
N THR A 101 4.30 14.58 3.00
CA THR A 101 2.93 14.31 2.59
C THR A 101 2.88 13.69 1.21
N GLU A 102 1.80 12.96 0.96
CA GLU A 102 1.42 12.39 -0.31
C GLU A 102 -0.01 12.77 -0.65
N ILE A 103 -0.20 13.29 -1.85
CA ILE A 103 -1.49 13.60 -2.44
C ILE A 103 -1.63 12.73 -3.69
N GLU A 104 -2.67 11.90 -3.73
CA GLU A 104 -2.93 10.98 -4.82
C GLU A 104 -4.21 11.38 -5.56
N PHE A 105 -4.13 11.40 -6.88
CA PHE A 105 -5.24 11.55 -7.82
C PHE A 105 -5.47 10.18 -8.44
N GLU A 106 -6.58 9.53 -8.11
CA GLU A 106 -6.93 8.19 -8.59
C GLU A 106 -8.04 8.22 -9.66
N ASP A 107 -8.14 7.14 -10.42
CA ASP A 107 -9.20 6.82 -11.38
C ASP A 107 -9.58 7.98 -12.32
N GLY A 108 -8.57 8.57 -12.97
CA GLY A 108 -8.78 9.68 -13.88
C GLY A 108 -9.21 10.98 -13.20
N THR A 109 -8.77 11.22 -11.95
CA THR A 109 -9.09 12.39 -11.11
C THR A 109 -10.48 12.37 -10.47
N LYS A 110 -11.16 11.25 -10.43
CA LYS A 110 -12.43 11.12 -9.70
C LYS A 110 -12.24 11.25 -8.20
N GLU A 111 -11.12 10.74 -7.70
CA GLU A 111 -10.76 10.79 -6.29
C GLU A 111 -9.46 11.58 -6.10
N ILE A 112 -9.45 12.42 -5.07
CA ILE A 112 -8.26 13.16 -4.62
C ILE A 112 -8.13 12.89 -3.13
N ASN A 113 -7.06 12.18 -2.76
CA ASN A 113 -6.84 11.73 -1.41
C ASN A 113 -5.53 12.25 -0.85
N ILE A 114 -5.50 12.59 0.43
CA ILE A 114 -4.27 12.69 1.21
C ILE A 114 -3.99 11.28 1.73
N GLU A 115 -3.01 10.60 1.14
CA GLU A 115 -2.66 9.25 1.56
C GLU A 115 -1.94 9.24 2.90
N PHE A 116 -1.07 10.20 3.11
CA PHE A 116 -0.55 10.55 4.43
C PHE A 116 -0.04 12.01 4.47
N ALA A 117 0.05 12.56 5.69
CA ALA A 117 0.62 13.87 5.97
C ALA A 117 1.16 13.86 7.40
N SER A 118 2.47 13.76 7.56
CA SER A 118 3.08 13.57 8.87
C SER A 118 4.21 14.54 9.16
N ILE A 119 4.40 14.80 10.45
CA ILE A 119 5.56 15.49 11.00
C ILE A 119 6.32 14.50 11.85
N ASP A 120 7.63 14.38 11.57
CA ASP A 120 8.56 13.56 12.33
C ASP A 120 9.45 14.46 13.18
N PHE A 121 9.55 14.15 14.47
CA PHE A 121 10.52 14.74 15.38
C PHE A 121 11.59 13.71 15.74
N GLU A 122 12.81 13.92 15.23
CA GLU A 122 13.93 13.00 15.39
C GLU A 122 14.70 13.30 16.68
N VAL A 123 14.61 12.38 17.66
CA VAL A 123 15.37 12.47 18.93
C VAL A 123 16.67 11.69 18.81
N SER A 124 16.60 10.45 18.40
CA SER A 124 17.73 9.54 18.22
C SER A 124 17.41 8.46 17.18
N PRO A 125 18.39 7.70 16.69
CA PRO A 125 18.09 6.57 15.79
C PRO A 125 17.09 5.56 16.39
N LEU A 126 17.08 5.40 17.71
CA LEU A 126 16.21 4.45 18.40
C LEU A 126 14.86 5.02 18.84
N LEU A 127 14.69 6.33 18.85
CA LEU A 127 13.46 6.97 19.30
C LEU A 127 13.18 8.22 18.50
N ASN A 128 12.08 8.20 17.79
CA ASN A 128 11.54 9.33 17.03
C ASN A 128 10.03 9.37 17.25
N PHE A 129 9.45 10.54 17.11
CA PHE A 129 8.00 10.75 17.20
C PHE A 129 7.46 11.07 15.83
N ARG A 130 6.27 10.57 15.52
CA ARG A 130 5.50 10.88 14.32
C ARG A 130 4.07 11.22 14.68
N GLY A 131 3.52 12.26 14.04
CA GLY A 131 2.14 12.66 14.22
C GLY A 131 1.52 13.20 12.93
N GLY A 132 0.20 13.10 12.81
CA GLY A 132 -0.58 13.52 11.65
C GLY A 132 -1.38 12.37 11.03
N VAL A 133 -1.59 12.37 9.73
CA VAL A 133 -2.14 11.23 8.97
C VAL A 133 -0.99 10.27 8.68
N ILE A 134 -1.01 9.12 9.31
CA ILE A 134 0.09 8.14 9.34
C ILE A 134 -0.29 6.93 8.50
N MET A 135 0.61 6.52 7.60
CA MET A 135 0.48 5.27 6.86
C MET A 135 0.68 4.09 7.82
N ASN A 136 -0.34 3.23 7.94
CA ASN A 136 -0.29 2.10 8.86
C ASN A 136 0.78 1.07 8.44
N PRO A 137 1.67 0.66 9.33
CA PRO A 137 2.73 -0.28 9.02
C PRO A 137 2.24 -1.75 9.01
N ILE A 138 1.27 -2.06 8.16
CA ILE A 138 0.70 -3.41 8.00
C ILE A 138 1.21 -4.05 6.71
N GLY A 139 1.84 -5.21 6.85
CA GLY A 139 2.32 -6.02 5.74
C GLY A 139 3.48 -5.38 4.95
N ALA A 140 3.76 -5.96 3.79
CA ALA A 140 4.82 -5.51 2.88
C ALA A 140 4.35 -4.39 1.96
N PHE A 141 3.05 -4.35 1.63
CA PHE A 141 2.53 -3.53 0.55
C PHE A 141 2.15 -2.13 1.01
N ASN A 142 1.46 -1.98 2.14
CA ASN A 142 0.85 -0.69 2.52
C ASN A 142 1.84 0.48 2.53
N GLN A 143 3.00 0.31 3.16
CA GLN A 143 4.06 1.34 3.16
C GLN A 143 4.99 1.29 1.94
N ASN A 144 4.75 0.38 0.99
CA ASN A 144 5.57 0.20 -0.23
C ASN A 144 4.72 0.15 -1.51
N HIS A 145 3.62 0.89 -1.55
CA HIS A 145 2.56 0.81 -2.56
C HIS A 145 2.85 1.54 -3.89
N ASP A 146 3.94 2.28 -4.00
CA ASP A 146 4.25 3.08 -5.19
C ASP A 146 4.34 2.20 -6.45
N GLY A 147 3.56 2.53 -7.47
CA GLY A 147 3.50 1.78 -8.72
C GLY A 147 4.85 1.49 -9.39
N PRO A 148 5.81 2.44 -9.45
CA PRO A 148 7.12 2.19 -10.05
C PRO A 148 7.98 1.13 -9.35
N LYS A 149 7.67 0.75 -8.11
CA LYS A 149 8.44 -0.26 -7.35
C LYS A 149 8.09 -1.70 -7.73
N TRP A 150 6.93 -1.91 -8.37
CA TRP A 150 6.38 -3.25 -8.61
C TRP A 150 6.49 -3.67 -10.08
N GLU A 151 6.64 -4.98 -10.29
CA GLU A 151 6.70 -5.57 -11.63
C GLU A 151 5.30 -5.98 -12.15
N PHE A 152 4.26 -5.69 -11.38
CA PHE A 152 2.87 -6.02 -11.66
C PHE A 152 2.04 -4.75 -11.77
N ILE A 153 1.05 -4.74 -12.68
CA ILE A 153 0.17 -3.58 -12.92
C ILE A 153 -0.82 -3.45 -11.77
N ASP A 154 -1.46 -4.56 -11.38
CA ASP A 154 -2.39 -4.53 -10.26
C ASP A 154 -1.67 -4.66 -8.92
N ARG A 155 -2.21 -3.96 -7.94
CA ARG A 155 -1.86 -4.14 -6.53
C ARG A 155 -2.30 -5.53 -6.07
N PRO A 156 -1.66 -6.16 -5.06
CA PRO A 156 -2.08 -7.46 -4.54
C PRO A 156 -3.52 -7.45 -4.04
N ILE A 157 -4.30 -8.48 -4.36
CA ILE A 157 -5.71 -8.60 -3.96
C ILE A 157 -5.84 -8.58 -2.44
N SER A 158 -4.99 -9.31 -1.72
CA SER A 158 -4.99 -9.32 -0.25
C SER A 158 -4.75 -7.96 0.38
N ALA A 159 -3.89 -7.14 -0.25
CA ALA A 159 -3.55 -5.82 0.26
C ALA A 159 -4.61 -4.75 -0.06
N THR A 160 -5.45 -4.93 -1.07
CA THR A 160 -6.40 -3.90 -1.54
C THR A 160 -7.86 -4.25 -1.36
N GLN A 161 -8.21 -5.54 -1.46
CA GLN A 161 -9.60 -5.99 -1.35
C GLN A 161 -9.92 -6.67 -0.01
N MET A 162 -8.92 -7.10 0.75
CA MET A 162 -9.07 -7.60 2.11
C MET A 162 -8.55 -6.56 3.12
N LEU A 163 -7.30 -6.11 2.97
CA LEU A 163 -6.78 -4.93 3.65
C LEU A 163 -7.01 -3.69 2.78
N PRO A 164 -7.35 -2.54 3.35
CA PRO A 164 -7.68 -1.34 2.57
C PRO A 164 -6.46 -0.49 2.18
N ALA A 165 -5.44 -1.05 1.53
CA ALA A 165 -4.31 -0.25 1.08
C ALA A 165 -4.74 0.72 -0.05
N THR A 166 -4.33 1.99 -0.02
CA THR A 166 -3.43 2.59 0.97
C THR A 166 -4.19 2.89 2.27
N TRP A 167 -3.69 2.41 3.38
CA TRP A 167 -4.42 2.51 4.65
C TRP A 167 -3.69 3.43 5.62
N SER A 168 -4.29 4.57 5.92
CA SER A 168 -3.77 5.58 6.83
C SER A 168 -4.82 6.04 7.83
N ASN A 169 -4.38 6.49 8.99
CA ASN A 169 -5.22 7.02 10.06
C ASN A 169 -4.57 8.26 10.68
N ALA A 170 -5.38 9.19 11.20
CA ALA A 170 -4.89 10.30 12.00
C ALA A 170 -4.46 9.80 13.39
N GLY A 171 -3.24 10.13 13.82
CA GLY A 171 -2.72 9.65 15.09
C GLY A 171 -1.30 10.10 15.39
N PHE A 172 -0.74 9.49 16.44
CA PHE A 172 0.63 9.74 16.92
C PHE A 172 1.30 8.45 17.31
N GLY A 173 2.61 8.45 17.27
CA GLY A 173 3.38 7.32 17.75
C GLY A 173 4.87 7.51 17.71
N ILE A 174 5.55 6.40 17.88
CA ILE A 174 7.01 6.34 17.96
C ILE A 174 7.54 5.32 16.95
N PHE A 175 8.74 5.58 16.48
CA PHE A 175 9.48 4.66 15.62
C PHE A 175 10.99 4.75 15.90
N GLY A 176 11.70 3.69 15.55
CA GLY A 176 13.13 3.68 15.73
C GLY A 176 13.81 2.54 15.00
N LYS A 177 15.14 2.69 14.85
CA LYS A 177 15.99 1.72 14.16
C LYS A 177 17.33 1.57 14.87
N LYS A 178 17.83 0.35 14.87
CA LYS A 178 19.18 0.02 15.30
C LYS A 178 19.92 -0.65 14.16
N TYR A 179 21.02 -0.06 13.78
CA TYR A 179 21.95 -0.62 12.80
C TYR A 179 23.09 -1.33 13.49
N THR A 180 23.35 -2.54 13.07
CA THR A 180 24.56 -3.31 13.42
C THR A 180 25.28 -3.66 12.11
N ASN A 181 26.42 -4.37 12.17
CA ASN A 181 27.23 -4.63 10.96
C ASN A 181 26.42 -5.18 9.77
N ASP A 182 25.64 -6.24 10.00
CA ASP A 182 24.86 -6.91 8.94
C ASP A 182 23.35 -6.86 9.18
N TRP A 183 22.89 -6.31 10.30
CA TRP A 183 21.49 -6.33 10.70
C TRP A 183 20.92 -4.94 10.92
N VAL A 184 19.65 -4.78 10.55
CA VAL A 184 18.81 -3.64 10.92
C VAL A 184 17.63 -4.17 11.71
N TYR A 185 17.39 -3.61 12.87
CA TYR A 185 16.22 -3.83 13.71
C TYR A 185 15.38 -2.56 13.67
N ALA A 186 14.10 -2.67 13.41
CA ALA A 186 13.22 -1.52 13.36
C ALA A 186 11.89 -1.81 14.05
N TYR A 187 11.25 -0.75 14.55
CA TYR A 187 9.91 -0.83 15.09
C TYR A 187 9.13 0.44 14.79
N GLU A 188 7.83 0.29 14.70
CA GLU A 188 6.84 1.38 14.69
C GLU A 188 5.69 1.02 15.62
N LEU A 189 5.17 2.01 16.36
CA LEU A 189 4.03 1.87 17.27
C LEU A 189 3.21 3.15 17.22
N TYR A 190 1.94 3.04 16.84
CA TYR A 190 1.02 4.16 16.68
C TYR A 190 -0.29 3.94 17.42
N LEU A 191 -0.84 5.04 17.93
CA LEU A 191 -2.20 5.18 18.41
C LEU A 191 -2.92 6.16 17.50
N SER A 192 -4.06 5.77 16.96
CA SER A 192 -4.78 6.54 15.96
C SER A 192 -6.29 6.44 16.14
N ASN A 193 -7.04 7.20 15.33
CA ASN A 193 -8.46 7.02 15.19
C ASN A 193 -8.79 5.58 14.81
N GLY A 194 -9.87 5.06 15.36
CA GLY A 194 -10.21 3.65 15.31
C GLY A 194 -11.01 3.23 14.09
N PHE A 195 -11.42 1.97 14.13
CA PHE A 195 -12.39 1.40 13.22
C PHE A 195 -13.81 1.96 13.47
N ASP A 196 -14.70 1.78 12.51
CA ASP A 196 -16.13 2.03 12.62
C ASP A 196 -16.97 0.81 12.23
N GLU A 197 -18.29 0.92 12.39
CA GLU A 197 -19.22 -0.18 12.12
C GLU A 197 -19.38 -0.55 10.63
N ARG A 198 -18.80 0.22 9.70
CA ARG A 198 -18.81 -0.12 8.27
C ARG A 198 -18.12 -1.46 7.98
N ILE A 199 -17.30 -1.96 8.91
CA ILE A 199 -16.73 -3.31 8.83
C ILE A 199 -17.80 -4.38 8.65
N ILE A 200 -18.98 -4.20 9.27
CA ILE A 200 -20.13 -5.11 9.17
C ILE A 200 -21.35 -4.46 8.52
N ASN A 201 -21.52 -3.13 8.63
CA ASN A 201 -22.60 -2.36 8.04
C ASN A 201 -22.16 -1.74 6.72
N ASN A 202 -22.08 -2.55 5.67
CA ASN A 202 -21.59 -2.15 4.35
C ASN A 202 -22.45 -2.73 3.23
N THR A 203 -22.22 -2.30 2.00
CA THR A 203 -22.95 -2.73 0.80
C THR A 203 -22.57 -4.14 0.34
N GLU A 204 -21.42 -4.67 0.78
CA GLU A 204 -20.93 -5.99 0.40
C GLU A 204 -21.65 -7.14 1.15
N ASN A 205 -22.45 -6.80 2.17
CA ASN A 205 -23.16 -7.76 3.01
C ASN A 205 -22.25 -8.84 3.62
N LYS A 206 -21.02 -8.50 3.94
CA LYS A 206 -20.02 -9.34 4.58
C LYS A 206 -19.10 -8.51 5.47
N THR A 207 -18.27 -9.18 6.25
CA THR A 207 -17.17 -8.49 6.93
C THR A 207 -16.22 -7.89 5.90
N PHE A 208 -16.05 -6.57 5.88
CA PHE A 208 -15.32 -5.89 4.83
C PHE A 208 -14.53 -4.68 5.36
N LEU A 209 -13.24 -4.86 5.61
CA LEU A 209 -12.37 -3.80 6.14
C LEU A 209 -12.21 -2.60 5.20
N PRO A 210 -12.15 -2.76 3.86
CA PRO A 210 -12.04 -1.61 2.97
C PRO A 210 -13.17 -0.58 3.10
N ALA A 211 -14.35 -0.97 3.60
CA ALA A 211 -15.44 -0.04 3.89
C ALA A 211 -15.06 1.04 4.92
N THR A 212 -14.05 0.82 5.76
CA THR A 212 -13.58 1.83 6.73
C THR A 212 -12.89 3.03 6.06
N LYS A 213 -12.36 2.87 4.85
CA LYS A 213 -11.83 4.00 4.06
C LYS A 213 -12.91 4.99 3.63
N ALA A 214 -14.15 4.53 3.48
CA ALA A 214 -15.30 5.38 3.14
C ALA A 214 -15.76 6.28 4.30
N ASN A 215 -15.14 6.17 5.49
CA ASN A 215 -15.42 7.09 6.59
C ASN A 215 -14.78 8.46 6.32
N GLU A 216 -15.58 9.45 6.00
CA GLU A 216 -15.13 10.81 5.70
C GLU A 216 -14.48 11.50 6.93
N THR A 217 -14.93 11.15 8.15
CA THR A 217 -14.40 11.74 9.39
C THR A 217 -13.21 10.99 9.98
N ARG A 218 -12.68 9.95 9.33
CA ARG A 218 -11.59 9.10 9.86
C ARG A 218 -10.31 9.85 10.25
N PHE A 219 -10.11 11.04 9.68
CA PHE A 219 -8.95 11.90 10.00
C PHE A 219 -9.28 12.98 11.03
N GLU A 220 -10.54 13.12 11.42
CA GLU A 220 -11.00 14.17 12.34
C GLU A 220 -11.32 13.60 13.71
N GLU A 221 -12.06 12.47 13.78
CA GLU A 221 -12.55 11.91 15.03
C GLU A 221 -12.55 10.39 15.06
N SER A 222 -12.64 9.83 16.25
CA SER A 222 -12.87 8.41 16.45
C SER A 222 -14.36 8.14 16.58
N PHE A 223 -14.92 7.29 15.71
CA PHE A 223 -16.34 6.91 15.66
C PHE A 223 -16.92 6.47 17.04
N ASN A 224 -16.12 5.80 17.84
CA ASN A 224 -16.57 5.20 19.11
C ASN A 224 -15.75 5.65 20.33
N GLY A 225 -14.89 6.66 20.18
CA GLY A 225 -14.03 7.17 21.23
C GLY A 225 -12.90 6.23 21.68
N ASN A 226 -12.66 5.13 20.95
CA ASN A 226 -11.56 4.20 21.26
C ASN A 226 -10.43 4.34 20.25
N MET A 227 -9.20 4.23 20.76
CA MET A 227 -8.00 4.29 19.93
C MET A 227 -7.76 2.95 19.23
N LEU A 228 -7.24 3.04 18.02
CA LEU A 228 -6.63 1.93 17.28
C LEU A 228 -5.14 1.85 17.64
N THR A 229 -4.66 0.66 17.91
CA THR A 229 -3.23 0.41 18.10
C THR A 229 -2.68 -0.28 16.86
N THR A 230 -1.61 0.28 16.28
CA THR A 230 -0.90 -0.34 15.16
C THR A 230 0.58 -0.45 15.49
N SER A 231 1.17 -1.60 15.24
CA SER A 231 2.59 -1.85 15.49
C SER A 231 3.22 -2.73 14.42
N LYS A 232 4.50 -2.51 14.18
CA LYS A 232 5.34 -3.36 13.35
C LYS A 232 6.73 -3.49 13.96
N ILE A 233 7.29 -4.68 13.88
CA ILE A 233 8.71 -4.94 14.05
C ILE A 233 9.28 -5.52 12.77
N ALA A 234 10.47 -5.11 12.39
CA ALA A 234 11.14 -5.62 11.21
C ALA A 234 12.60 -5.94 11.51
N LEU A 235 13.06 -7.03 10.95
CA LEU A 235 14.43 -7.51 11.04
C LEU A 235 14.97 -7.71 9.62
N ARG A 236 16.03 -7.01 9.27
CA ARG A 236 16.70 -7.15 7.98
C ARG A 236 18.14 -7.54 8.15
N ASN A 237 18.56 -8.53 7.39
CA ASN A 237 19.97 -8.87 7.18
C ASN A 237 20.39 -8.52 5.75
N LYS A 238 21.55 -7.91 5.56
CA LYS A 238 22.06 -7.48 4.25
C LYS A 238 22.14 -8.58 3.21
N ARG A 239 22.36 -9.84 3.66
CA ARG A 239 22.58 -10.99 2.78
C ARG A 239 21.36 -11.87 2.61
N ILE A 240 20.53 -11.94 3.65
CA ILE A 240 19.39 -12.87 3.71
C ILE A 240 18.11 -12.17 3.19
N GLY A 241 17.87 -10.93 3.63
CA GLY A 241 16.63 -10.20 3.35
C GLY A 241 15.96 -9.70 4.63
N GLU A 242 14.66 -9.52 4.56
CA GLU A 242 13.84 -8.92 5.62
C GLU A 242 12.69 -9.83 6.01
N ILE A 243 12.32 -9.80 7.28
CA ILE A 243 11.05 -10.30 7.81
C ILE A 243 10.43 -9.21 8.67
N GLY A 244 9.13 -8.99 8.49
CA GLY A 244 8.31 -8.07 9.27
C GLY A 244 7.13 -8.77 9.93
N LEU A 245 6.78 -8.35 11.14
CA LEU A 245 5.60 -8.78 11.87
C LEU A 245 4.79 -7.55 12.23
N SER A 246 3.51 -7.52 11.85
CA SER A 246 2.62 -6.40 12.06
C SER A 246 1.37 -6.81 12.82
N TYR A 247 0.87 -5.90 13.64
CA TYR A 247 -0.40 -6.03 14.34
C TYR A 247 -1.16 -4.71 14.29
N MET A 248 -2.47 -4.79 14.08
CA MET A 248 -3.39 -3.67 14.24
C MET A 248 -4.64 -4.18 14.94
N GLY A 249 -5.12 -3.45 15.95
CA GLY A 249 -6.32 -3.87 16.65
C GLY A 249 -7.03 -2.74 17.39
N GLY A 250 -8.35 -2.80 17.41
CA GLY A 250 -9.19 -1.81 18.06
C GLY A 250 -10.65 -2.24 18.17
N ILE A 251 -11.43 -1.42 18.87
CA ILE A 251 -12.87 -1.58 18.98
C ILE A 251 -13.50 -0.89 17.78
N TYR A 252 -14.45 -1.54 17.11
CA TYR A 252 -15.08 -0.99 15.92
C TYR A 252 -16.52 -0.52 16.14
N ASN A 253 -17.23 -1.04 17.15
CA ASN A 253 -18.63 -0.71 17.39
C ASN A 253 -18.84 0.44 18.37
N LYS A 254 -19.94 1.15 18.22
CA LYS A 254 -20.42 2.14 19.18
C LYS A 254 -21.08 1.43 20.36
N HIS A 255 -20.31 0.98 21.31
CA HIS A 255 -20.77 0.18 22.46
C HIS A 255 -21.43 1.00 23.57
N LYS A 256 -21.30 2.35 23.53
CA LYS A 256 -21.91 3.31 24.48
C LYS A 256 -22.40 4.54 23.75
N GLU A 257 -23.50 5.12 24.23
CA GLU A 257 -24.05 6.41 23.79
C GLU A 257 -24.71 7.10 24.98
N ASP A 258 -24.38 8.37 25.19
CA ASP A 258 -24.88 9.20 26.30
C ASP A 258 -24.79 8.52 27.68
N GLY A 259 -23.74 7.76 27.90
CA GLY A 259 -23.52 6.99 29.14
C GLY A 259 -24.23 5.64 29.22
N LEU A 260 -25.12 5.33 28.28
CA LEU A 260 -25.83 4.05 28.21
C LEU A 260 -24.98 3.00 27.49
N LEU A 261 -24.98 1.78 27.99
CA LEU A 261 -24.34 0.64 27.35
C LEU A 261 -25.29 0.08 26.27
N LEU A 262 -24.89 0.18 24.98
CA LEU A 262 -25.66 -0.32 23.84
C LEU A 262 -25.32 -1.78 23.51
N ASP A 263 -24.04 -2.14 23.60
CA ASP A 263 -23.51 -3.47 23.28
C ASP A 263 -22.19 -3.72 24.05
N LYS A 264 -21.69 -4.94 24.02
CA LYS A 264 -20.32 -5.23 24.46
C LYS A 264 -19.30 -4.60 23.49
N LYS A 265 -18.10 -4.36 23.94
CA LYS A 265 -16.99 -3.95 23.08
C LYS A 265 -16.66 -5.05 22.09
N ARG A 266 -16.74 -4.75 20.79
CA ARG A 266 -16.39 -5.67 19.70
C ARG A 266 -15.12 -5.23 19.03
N ARG A 267 -14.24 -6.19 18.77
CA ARG A 267 -12.90 -5.93 18.28
C ARG A 267 -12.71 -6.39 16.85
N VAL A 268 -11.80 -5.69 16.18
CA VAL A 268 -11.10 -6.16 14.99
C VAL A 268 -9.63 -6.30 15.33
N ASP A 269 -9.02 -7.39 14.95
CA ASP A 269 -7.59 -7.64 15.08
C ASP A 269 -7.04 -8.10 13.73
N VAL A 270 -5.99 -7.45 13.26
CA VAL A 270 -5.26 -7.72 12.01
C VAL A 270 -3.84 -8.12 12.35
N PHE A 271 -3.39 -9.24 11.83
CA PHE A 271 -2.02 -9.71 11.94
C PHE A 271 -1.45 -9.85 10.52
N ALA A 272 -0.21 -9.44 10.32
CA ALA A 272 0.47 -9.68 9.06
C ALA A 272 1.93 -10.08 9.28
N ILE A 273 2.40 -10.94 8.38
CA ILE A 273 3.80 -11.33 8.25
C ILE A 273 4.21 -10.97 6.84
N ASP A 274 5.32 -10.27 6.70
CA ASP A 274 5.90 -9.94 5.41
C ASP A 274 7.37 -10.34 5.34
N PHE A 275 7.84 -10.61 4.15
CA PHE A 275 9.23 -10.94 3.93
C PHE A 275 9.69 -10.55 2.53
N ASN A 276 10.98 -10.27 2.40
CA ASN A 276 11.64 -10.18 1.11
C ASN A 276 13.06 -10.77 1.17
N THR A 277 13.50 -11.33 0.06
CA THR A 277 14.85 -11.86 -0.09
C THR A 277 15.29 -11.83 -1.53
N THR A 278 16.60 -11.88 -1.77
CA THR A 278 17.16 -12.08 -3.11
C THR A 278 18.05 -13.31 -3.06
N LEU A 279 17.72 -14.31 -3.89
CA LEU A 279 18.50 -15.55 -3.98
C LEU A 279 19.92 -15.25 -4.50
N PRO A 280 20.99 -15.64 -3.78
CA PRO A 280 22.35 -15.18 -4.10
C PRO A 280 22.83 -15.59 -5.52
N PHE A 281 22.50 -16.80 -5.97
CA PHE A 281 22.95 -17.34 -7.25
C PHE A 281 22.10 -16.89 -8.43
N LEU A 282 20.79 -17.02 -8.32
CA LEU A 282 19.83 -16.72 -9.38
C LEU A 282 19.53 -15.23 -9.49
N LYS A 283 19.80 -14.46 -8.44
CA LYS A 283 19.39 -13.05 -8.31
C LYS A 283 17.87 -12.85 -8.40
N THR A 284 17.10 -13.93 -8.22
CA THR A 284 15.64 -13.84 -8.12
C THR A 284 15.28 -13.09 -6.87
N TYR A 285 14.52 -12.00 -7.01
CA TYR A 285 13.92 -11.29 -5.90
C TYR A 285 12.59 -11.95 -5.55
N ILE A 286 12.40 -12.24 -4.27
CA ILE A 286 11.16 -12.81 -3.72
C ILE A 286 10.63 -11.83 -2.70
N ASN A 287 9.34 -11.52 -2.79
CA ASN A 287 8.63 -10.67 -1.85
C ASN A 287 7.26 -11.27 -1.58
N GLY A 288 6.79 -11.21 -0.34
CA GLY A 288 5.50 -11.78 0.01
C GLY A 288 4.94 -11.24 1.31
N GLU A 289 3.65 -11.46 1.46
CA GLU A 289 2.86 -11.07 2.61
C GLU A 289 1.78 -12.11 2.86
N TRP A 290 1.52 -12.39 4.12
CA TRP A 290 0.33 -13.08 4.58
C TRP A 290 -0.33 -12.26 5.68
N ALA A 291 -1.66 -12.11 5.63
CA ALA A 291 -2.42 -11.40 6.62
C ALA A 291 -3.64 -12.20 7.08
N LEU A 292 -3.98 -12.05 8.36
CA LEU A 292 -5.15 -12.62 9.00
C LEU A 292 -5.94 -11.51 9.69
N VAL A 293 -7.22 -11.42 9.37
CA VAL A 293 -8.19 -10.53 10.01
C VAL A 293 -9.12 -11.36 10.89
N LYS A 294 -9.40 -10.89 12.10
CA LYS A 294 -10.40 -11.43 13.01
C LYS A 294 -11.37 -10.34 13.42
N VAL A 295 -12.66 -10.61 13.34
CA VAL A 295 -13.73 -9.67 13.70
C VAL A 295 -14.68 -10.34 14.68
N ASP A 296 -14.98 -9.67 15.80
CA ASP A 296 -16.03 -10.09 16.74
C ASP A 296 -17.41 -9.68 16.15
N VAL A 297 -17.95 -10.52 15.26
CA VAL A 297 -19.26 -10.29 14.62
C VAL A 297 -20.39 -10.58 15.62
N PRO A 298 -21.44 -9.72 15.72
CA PRO A 298 -22.60 -9.96 16.55
C PRO A 298 -23.31 -11.26 16.16
N SER A 299 -23.80 -12.01 17.15
CA SER A 299 -24.57 -13.24 16.91
C SER A 299 -25.90 -13.00 16.20
N THR A 300 -26.39 -11.77 16.22
CA THR A 300 -27.60 -11.31 15.54
C THR A 300 -27.43 -11.05 14.06
N PHE A 301 -26.16 -10.97 13.57
CA PHE A 301 -25.89 -10.80 12.14
C PHE A 301 -26.17 -12.09 11.38
N THR A 302 -26.40 -11.94 10.08
CA THR A 302 -26.69 -13.05 9.17
C THR A 302 -25.53 -14.03 9.07
N GLU A 303 -25.80 -15.25 8.63
CA GLU A 303 -24.83 -16.34 8.61
C GLU A 303 -23.67 -16.16 7.63
N GLN A 304 -23.82 -15.25 6.64
CA GLN A 304 -22.79 -14.95 5.66
C GLN A 304 -21.60 -14.15 6.20
N PHE A 305 -21.69 -13.66 7.43
CA PHE A 305 -20.58 -12.92 8.04
C PHE A 305 -19.59 -13.87 8.71
N GLY A 306 -18.53 -14.21 8.01
CA GLY A 306 -17.38 -14.88 8.60
C GLY A 306 -16.65 -13.98 9.59
N SER A 307 -16.21 -14.58 10.69
CA SER A 307 -15.46 -13.86 11.73
C SER A 307 -13.96 -13.75 11.43
N LYS A 308 -13.49 -14.32 10.34
CA LYS A 308 -12.09 -14.34 9.93
C LYS A 308 -11.95 -14.15 8.43
N GLN A 309 -10.84 -13.54 8.04
CA GLN A 309 -10.39 -13.43 6.66
C GLN A 309 -8.90 -13.72 6.63
N GLN A 310 -8.40 -14.30 5.55
CA GLN A 310 -6.98 -14.45 5.32
C GLN A 310 -6.63 -14.17 3.87
N GLY A 311 -5.44 -13.65 3.66
CA GLY A 311 -4.96 -13.40 2.32
C GLY A 311 -3.44 -13.41 2.26
N ALA A 312 -2.92 -13.76 1.11
CA ALA A 312 -1.49 -13.80 0.87
C ALA A 312 -1.18 -13.47 -0.58
N PHE A 313 0.00 -12.93 -0.80
CA PHE A 313 0.62 -12.92 -2.11
C PHE A 313 2.12 -13.26 -1.98
N ILE A 314 2.67 -13.77 -3.07
CA ILE A 314 4.10 -13.98 -3.22
C ILE A 314 4.51 -13.64 -4.65
N ASP A 315 5.52 -12.81 -4.78
CA ASP A 315 6.12 -12.37 -6.04
C ASP A 315 7.49 -13.01 -6.23
N PHE A 316 7.70 -13.58 -7.40
CA PHE A 316 9.02 -14.01 -7.88
C PHE A 316 9.40 -13.14 -9.06
N VAL A 317 10.50 -12.41 -8.93
CA VAL A 317 11.01 -11.49 -9.95
C VAL A 317 12.39 -11.94 -10.38
N GLN A 318 12.51 -12.44 -11.60
CA GLN A 318 13.76 -12.93 -12.18
C GLN A 318 14.30 -11.94 -13.20
N PRO A 319 15.40 -11.23 -12.92
CA PRO A 319 16.12 -10.51 -13.95
C PRO A 319 16.73 -11.48 -14.96
N VAL A 320 16.28 -11.42 -16.21
CA VAL A 320 16.80 -12.28 -17.30
C VAL A 320 17.80 -11.56 -18.19
N PHE A 321 17.80 -10.24 -18.14
CA PHE A 321 18.63 -9.41 -18.98
C PHE A 321 19.01 -8.11 -18.26
N ARG A 322 20.32 -7.77 -18.28
CA ARG A 322 20.87 -6.52 -17.72
C ARG A 322 21.96 -6.01 -18.64
N LYS A 323 21.60 -5.19 -19.61
CA LYS A 323 22.53 -4.61 -20.60
C LYS A 323 21.97 -3.27 -21.07
N PRO A 324 22.80 -2.40 -21.62
CA PRO A 324 22.33 -1.19 -22.28
C PRO A 324 21.34 -1.52 -23.41
N VAL A 325 20.18 -0.84 -23.44
CA VAL A 325 19.17 -0.95 -24.49
C VAL A 325 18.63 0.44 -24.77
N PHE A 326 18.45 0.80 -26.04
CA PHE A 326 17.93 2.10 -26.49
C PHE A 326 18.63 3.32 -25.89
N GLY A 327 19.94 3.22 -25.61
CA GLY A 327 20.71 4.32 -25.00
C GLY A 327 20.60 4.42 -23.47
N PHE A 328 19.90 3.49 -22.82
CA PHE A 328 19.83 3.41 -21.36
C PHE A 328 20.87 2.40 -20.83
N ASP A 329 21.85 2.88 -20.07
CA ASP A 329 23.01 2.06 -19.63
C ASP A 329 22.65 0.96 -18.62
N LYS A 330 21.57 1.11 -17.86
CA LYS A 330 21.21 0.24 -16.74
C LYS A 330 19.85 -0.46 -16.94
N SER A 331 19.52 -0.78 -18.19
CA SER A 331 18.23 -1.42 -18.49
C SER A 331 18.17 -2.84 -17.92
N VAL A 332 16.98 -3.20 -17.44
CA VAL A 332 16.69 -4.54 -16.90
C VAL A 332 15.38 -5.05 -17.51
N LEU A 333 15.40 -6.29 -17.98
CA LEU A 333 14.21 -7.06 -18.34
C LEU A 333 14.00 -8.13 -17.29
N ASN A 334 12.81 -8.18 -16.70
CA ASN A 334 12.42 -9.19 -15.71
C ASN A 334 11.30 -10.07 -16.26
N VAL A 335 11.38 -11.35 -15.95
CA VAL A 335 10.24 -12.28 -16.02
C VAL A 335 9.79 -12.52 -14.59
N SER A 336 8.51 -12.36 -14.34
CA SER A 336 7.99 -12.41 -12.98
C SER A 336 6.69 -13.22 -12.92
N VAL A 337 6.37 -13.73 -11.75
CA VAL A 337 5.08 -14.34 -11.46
C VAL A 337 4.64 -13.95 -10.05
N ARG A 338 3.37 -13.57 -9.93
CA ARG A 338 2.68 -13.41 -8.64
C ARG A 338 1.69 -14.52 -8.46
N LEU A 339 1.66 -15.11 -7.27
CA LEU A 339 0.63 -16.00 -6.79
C LEU A 339 -0.13 -15.30 -5.67
N GLU A 340 -1.46 -15.36 -5.70
CA GLU A 340 -2.31 -14.70 -4.71
C GLU A 340 -3.41 -15.66 -4.25
N TYR A 341 -3.75 -15.56 -2.97
CA TYR A 341 -4.90 -16.24 -2.39
C TYR A 341 -5.57 -15.30 -1.39
N VAL A 342 -6.89 -15.20 -1.45
CA VAL A 342 -7.70 -14.49 -0.46
C VAL A 342 -8.95 -15.28 -0.18
N ASP A 343 -9.25 -15.45 1.10
CA ASP A 343 -10.51 -15.98 1.60
C ASP A 343 -11.13 -14.88 2.48
N TRP A 344 -12.19 -14.25 1.97
CA TRP A 344 -12.84 -13.14 2.65
C TRP A 344 -13.79 -13.55 3.74
N ASN A 345 -14.14 -14.85 3.84
CA ASN A 345 -15.28 -15.24 4.64
C ASN A 345 -15.11 -16.61 5.32
N MET A 346 -13.98 -16.76 6.02
CA MET A 346 -13.67 -17.99 6.75
C MET A 346 -14.69 -18.26 7.86
N GLY A 347 -15.48 -19.29 7.71
CA GLY A 347 -16.48 -19.68 8.68
C GLY A 347 -17.39 -20.80 8.17
N SER A 348 -18.44 -21.06 8.92
CA SER A 348 -19.47 -22.03 8.56
C SER A 348 -20.84 -21.42 8.73
N PHE A 349 -21.77 -21.75 7.86
CA PHE A 349 -23.18 -21.40 8.00
C PHE A 349 -23.75 -22.04 9.28
N LYS A 350 -24.39 -21.24 10.11
CA LYS A 350 -24.94 -21.72 11.39
C LYS A 350 -26.07 -22.74 11.22
N SER A 351 -26.89 -22.56 10.17
CA SER A 351 -28.05 -23.42 9.88
C SER A 351 -27.65 -24.79 9.35
N THR A 352 -26.63 -24.84 8.48
CA THR A 352 -26.25 -26.07 7.76
C THR A 352 -24.95 -26.70 8.26
N GLY A 353 -24.10 -25.94 8.96
CA GLY A 353 -22.76 -26.36 9.32
C GLY A 353 -21.78 -26.42 8.13
N GLY A 354 -22.26 -26.14 6.90
CA GLY A 354 -21.41 -26.10 5.71
C GLY A 354 -20.43 -24.93 5.73
N ASN A 355 -19.27 -25.09 5.09
CA ASN A 355 -18.27 -24.01 4.98
C ASN A 355 -18.77 -22.90 4.07
N ILE A 356 -18.47 -21.67 4.44
CA ILE A 356 -18.57 -20.50 3.56
C ILE A 356 -17.31 -20.50 2.68
N SER A 357 -17.48 -20.36 1.35
CA SER A 357 -16.39 -20.63 0.38
C SER A 357 -15.91 -19.42 -0.40
N GLU A 358 -16.15 -18.22 0.06
CA GLU A 358 -15.85 -16.98 -0.67
C GLU A 358 -14.34 -16.71 -0.76
N HIS A 359 -13.68 -17.27 -1.77
CA HIS A 359 -12.24 -17.15 -1.95
C HIS A 359 -11.83 -16.96 -3.40
N VAL A 360 -10.63 -16.40 -3.61
CA VAL A 360 -9.96 -16.28 -4.91
C VAL A 360 -8.56 -16.86 -4.85
N PHE A 361 -8.19 -17.57 -5.91
CA PHE A 361 -6.81 -17.89 -6.23
C PHE A 361 -6.44 -17.17 -7.54
N SER A 362 -5.25 -16.56 -7.59
CA SER A 362 -4.80 -15.78 -8.75
C SER A 362 -3.38 -16.14 -9.13
N VAL A 363 -3.13 -16.18 -10.44
CA VAL A 363 -1.80 -16.33 -11.02
C VAL A 363 -1.59 -15.20 -12.01
N VAL A 364 -0.47 -14.46 -11.85
CA VAL A 364 -0.17 -13.28 -12.67
C VAL A 364 1.25 -13.40 -13.20
N PRO A 365 1.49 -14.05 -14.35
CA PRO A 365 2.75 -13.92 -15.07
C PRO A 365 2.92 -12.49 -15.59
N SER A 366 4.16 -12.01 -15.56
CA SER A 366 4.54 -10.65 -15.94
C SER A 366 5.87 -10.63 -16.69
N LEU A 367 5.92 -9.76 -17.68
CA LEU A 367 7.15 -9.30 -18.33
C LEU A 367 7.30 -7.81 -18.05
N SER A 368 8.40 -7.38 -17.45
CA SER A 368 8.63 -5.97 -17.19
C SER A 368 9.98 -5.51 -17.72
N PHE A 369 9.99 -4.33 -18.29
CA PHE A 369 11.18 -3.66 -18.79
C PHE A 369 11.42 -2.37 -18.02
N ARG A 370 12.59 -2.24 -17.39
CA ARG A 370 13.05 -1.03 -16.72
C ARG A 370 14.18 -0.41 -17.52
N PRO A 371 13.93 0.65 -18.29
CA PRO A 371 15.01 1.41 -18.93
C PRO A 371 15.91 2.08 -17.88
N VAL A 372 15.33 2.58 -16.82
CA VAL A 372 15.96 3.14 -15.62
C VAL A 372 15.25 2.59 -14.36
N PRO A 373 15.87 2.62 -13.18
CA PRO A 373 15.25 2.08 -11.96
C PRO A 373 13.88 2.71 -11.62
N GLU A 374 13.69 3.98 -11.96
CA GLU A 374 12.51 4.78 -11.63
C GLU A 374 11.32 4.52 -12.56
N THR A 375 11.54 3.89 -13.74
CA THR A 375 10.51 3.69 -14.76
C THR A 375 10.35 2.21 -15.07
N VAL A 376 9.10 1.76 -15.19
CA VAL A 376 8.77 0.38 -15.55
C VAL A 376 7.66 0.33 -16.60
N PHE A 377 7.90 -0.46 -17.65
CA PHE A 377 6.89 -0.93 -18.61
C PHE A 377 6.54 -2.36 -18.26
N ARG A 378 5.26 -2.72 -18.25
CA ARG A 378 4.77 -4.01 -17.78
C ARG A 378 3.78 -4.60 -18.75
N ILE A 379 3.86 -5.91 -18.97
CA ILE A 379 2.84 -6.72 -19.64
C ILE A 379 2.48 -7.83 -18.66
N ASN A 380 1.21 -7.91 -18.29
CA ASN A 380 0.72 -8.91 -17.37
C ASN A 380 -0.43 -9.70 -18.01
N TYR A 381 -0.55 -10.95 -17.63
CA TYR A 381 -1.75 -11.73 -17.82
C TYR A 381 -2.24 -12.17 -16.44
N ARG A 382 -3.39 -11.66 -16.00
CA ARG A 382 -4.00 -12.08 -14.73
C ARG A 382 -5.03 -13.15 -15.01
N HIS A 383 -5.00 -14.21 -14.22
CA HIS A 383 -6.04 -15.23 -14.22
C HIS A 383 -6.46 -15.54 -12.79
N ASN A 384 -7.74 -15.31 -12.51
CA ASN A 384 -8.36 -15.52 -11.21
C ASN A 384 -9.37 -16.66 -11.29
N TRP A 385 -9.37 -17.51 -10.29
CA TRP A 385 -10.44 -18.49 -10.00
C TRP A 385 -11.15 -18.01 -8.74
N GLN A 386 -12.36 -17.48 -8.89
CA GLN A 386 -13.12 -16.90 -7.79
C GLN A 386 -14.34 -17.78 -7.49
N THR A 387 -14.38 -18.34 -6.30
CA THR A 387 -15.47 -19.16 -5.79
C THR A 387 -16.42 -18.27 -5.01
N ASP A 388 -17.72 -18.44 -5.21
CA ASP A 388 -18.74 -17.73 -4.45
C ASP A 388 -18.92 -18.31 -3.03
N MET A 389 -19.76 -17.67 -2.23
CA MET A 389 -20.00 -18.07 -0.84
C MET A 389 -20.63 -19.47 -0.70
N LEU A 390 -21.30 -19.99 -1.72
CA LEU A 390 -21.94 -21.31 -1.73
C LEU A 390 -20.99 -22.42 -2.22
N GLY A 391 -19.79 -22.06 -2.69
CA GLY A 391 -18.83 -23.02 -3.21
C GLY A 391 -19.15 -23.51 -4.64
N ASN A 392 -19.90 -22.73 -5.42
CA ASN A 392 -20.12 -23.02 -6.83
C ASN A 392 -18.81 -23.09 -7.61
N PRO A 393 -18.77 -23.76 -8.77
CA PRO A 393 -17.58 -23.75 -9.61
C PRO A 393 -17.02 -22.35 -9.81
N ALA A 394 -15.70 -22.22 -9.68
CA ALA A 394 -15.05 -20.92 -9.71
C ALA A 394 -15.25 -20.20 -11.03
N ALA A 395 -15.74 -18.95 -10.99
CA ALA A 395 -15.71 -18.04 -12.10
C ALA A 395 -14.26 -17.76 -12.51
N LYS A 396 -13.99 -17.68 -13.83
CA LYS A 396 -12.67 -17.44 -14.41
C LYS A 396 -12.60 -16.00 -14.89
N LEU A 397 -11.94 -15.15 -14.13
CA LEU A 397 -11.68 -13.77 -14.50
C LEU A 397 -10.29 -13.66 -15.11
N ALA A 398 -10.18 -13.18 -16.34
CA ALA A 398 -8.92 -13.02 -17.02
C ALA A 398 -8.72 -11.57 -17.48
N ALA A 399 -7.49 -11.10 -17.39
CA ALA A 399 -7.10 -9.77 -17.87
C ALA A 399 -5.75 -9.82 -18.57
N PHE A 400 -5.71 -9.35 -19.80
CA PHE A 400 -4.46 -8.96 -20.46
C PHE A 400 -4.23 -7.49 -20.21
N GLN A 401 -3.05 -7.14 -19.71
CA GLN A 401 -2.76 -5.78 -19.26
C GLN A 401 -1.40 -5.32 -19.81
N PHE A 402 -1.34 -4.05 -20.22
CA PHE A 402 -0.11 -3.32 -20.50
C PHE A 402 -0.10 -2.04 -19.68
N GLY A 403 1.04 -1.68 -19.08
CA GLY A 403 1.12 -0.50 -18.24
C GLY A 403 2.50 0.13 -18.17
N ILE A 404 2.50 1.41 -17.83
CA ILE A 404 3.70 2.19 -17.53
C ILE A 404 3.54 2.84 -16.17
N SER A 405 4.63 2.85 -15.39
CA SER A 405 4.71 3.64 -14.19
C SER A 405 6.09 4.26 -14.04
N SER A 406 6.17 5.51 -13.64
CA SER A 406 7.42 6.24 -13.52
C SER A 406 7.39 7.27 -12.40
N TYR A 407 8.45 7.31 -11.59
CA TYR A 407 8.75 8.49 -10.77
C TYR A 407 9.23 9.64 -11.65
N PHE A 408 9.03 10.88 -11.19
CA PHE A 408 9.52 12.12 -11.81
C PHE A 408 10.05 13.09 -10.77
#